data_e8d52203a31785e64ba384ff93d32a24
#
_entry.id   e8d52203a31785e64ba384ff93d32a24
#
_cell.length_a   1.000
_cell.length_b   1.000
_cell.length_c   1.000
_cell.angle_alpha   90.00
_cell.angle_beta   90.00
_cell.angle_gamma   90.00
#
_symmetry.space_group_name_H-M   'P 1'
#
loop_
_entity.id
_entity.type
_entity.pdbx_description
1 polymer ?
#
loop_
_entity_poly.entity_id
_entity_poly.type
_entity_poly.pdbx_seq_one_letter_code
_entity_poly.pdbx_strand_id
1 'polypeptide(L)'
;MKPLQIIVTVSILLLGINVFAQRKVSTIPPPSGYVRVESDEYGTYLRNLPLKQAGTPVKLHNGAVKGYQEGAYAVVDMEIGTRDLQQCADAVMRLRAEYLWHNKLYEQIHFNFTSGFRADYVKWAQGYRIRVKGNDVTWYKGAEEDYGYDTFRKYMDIVFMYAGTASLSKELISVDVRNMKIGDIFIIGGHPGHAMVVVDMATDKFGNKAILVAQSYMPAQDIHVVTNLINKSVSPWYIINSQTKSVSFPEYYFKIDQIKRFE
;
A
#
# COMPACT_ATOMS: atom_id res chain seq x y z
N MET A 1 -2.92 -65.38 -44.56
CA MET A 1 -3.45 -64.02 -44.24
C MET A 1 -2.68 -63.52 -43.00
N LYS A 2 -1.80 -62.53 -43.14
CA LYS A 2 -1.08 -61.92 -42.01
C LYS A 2 -1.93 -60.76 -41.41
N PRO A 3 -2.05 -60.60 -40.13
CA PRO A 3 -2.80 -59.48 -39.55
C PRO A 3 -1.98 -58.17 -39.66
N LEU A 4 -2.70 -57.13 -40.11
CA LEU A 4 -2.17 -55.76 -40.17
C LEU A 4 -2.21 -55.13 -38.79
N GLN A 5 -1.03 -54.87 -38.20
CA GLN A 5 -0.94 -54.11 -36.96
C GLN A 5 -1.03 -52.62 -37.25
N ILE A 6 -2.12 -51.96 -36.79
CA ILE A 6 -2.27 -50.53 -36.86
C ILE A 6 -1.56 -49.91 -35.63
N ILE A 7 -0.46 -49.22 -35.85
CA ILE A 7 0.23 -48.41 -34.81
C ILE A 7 -0.46 -47.07 -34.74
N VAL A 8 -1.20 -46.81 -33.66
CA VAL A 8 -1.78 -45.50 -33.39
C VAL A 8 -0.74 -44.69 -32.60
N THR A 9 -0.14 -43.71 -33.27
CA THR A 9 0.81 -42.76 -32.63
C THR A 9 0.00 -41.67 -31.97
N VAL A 10 -0.10 -41.66 -30.63
CA VAL A 10 -0.72 -40.57 -29.87
C VAL A 10 0.35 -39.48 -29.69
N SER A 11 0.21 -38.36 -30.43
CA SER A 11 1.02 -37.17 -30.24
C SER A 11 0.47 -36.39 -29.05
N ILE A 12 1.13 -36.41 -27.90
CA ILE A 12 0.82 -35.59 -26.76
C ILE A 12 1.36 -34.19 -27.03
N LEU A 13 0.48 -33.26 -27.34
CA LEU A 13 0.80 -31.85 -27.46
C LEU A 13 0.96 -31.27 -26.05
N LEU A 14 2.19 -31.15 -25.55
CA LEU A 14 2.52 -30.44 -24.31
C LEU A 14 2.33 -28.95 -24.55
N LEU A 15 1.14 -28.42 -24.24
CA LEU A 15 0.90 -26.99 -24.10
C LEU A 15 1.68 -26.52 -22.88
N GLY A 16 2.85 -25.92 -23.10
CA GLY A 16 3.62 -25.25 -22.07
C GLY A 16 2.82 -24.06 -21.53
N ILE A 17 2.18 -24.21 -20.40
CA ILE A 17 1.61 -23.09 -19.66
C ILE A 17 2.79 -22.25 -19.17
N ASN A 18 3.09 -21.15 -19.85
CA ASN A 18 4.00 -20.14 -19.33
C ASN A 18 3.34 -19.47 -18.14
N VAL A 19 3.52 -19.99 -16.95
CA VAL A 19 3.19 -19.32 -15.69
C VAL A 19 4.20 -18.19 -15.52
N PHE A 20 3.88 -17.02 -16.03
CA PHE A 20 4.64 -15.81 -15.70
C PHE A 20 4.51 -15.60 -14.19
N ALA A 21 5.63 -15.68 -13.46
CA ALA A 21 5.65 -15.39 -12.04
C ALA A 21 5.11 -13.98 -11.82
N GLN A 22 4.09 -13.85 -10.97
CA GLN A 22 3.48 -12.56 -10.65
C GLN A 22 4.56 -11.58 -10.15
N ARG A 23 4.66 -10.41 -10.77
CA ARG A 23 5.55 -9.35 -10.32
C ARG A 23 5.14 -8.88 -8.93
N LYS A 24 6.13 -8.61 -8.08
CA LYS A 24 5.94 -8.12 -6.71
C LYS A 24 6.90 -6.96 -6.46
N VAL A 25 6.68 -6.19 -5.40
CA VAL A 25 7.64 -5.15 -4.96
C VAL A 25 9.04 -5.75 -4.79
N SER A 26 9.15 -6.95 -4.23
CA SER A 26 10.42 -7.69 -4.07
C SER A 26 11.16 -8.00 -5.39
N THR A 27 10.50 -7.94 -6.54
CA THR A 27 11.15 -8.15 -7.84
C THR A 27 11.90 -6.91 -8.34
N ILE A 28 11.75 -5.75 -7.71
CA ILE A 28 12.49 -4.52 -8.02
C ILE A 28 13.87 -4.63 -7.38
N PRO A 29 14.97 -4.84 -8.13
CA PRO A 29 16.29 -5.09 -7.53
C PRO A 29 16.77 -3.88 -6.71
N PRO A 30 17.42 -4.10 -5.57
CA PRO A 30 18.07 -3.02 -4.83
C PRO A 30 19.23 -2.42 -5.65
N PRO A 31 19.65 -1.17 -5.36
CA PRO A 31 20.82 -0.57 -6.00
C PRO A 31 22.09 -1.42 -5.78
N SER A 32 23.05 -1.28 -6.69
CA SER A 32 24.34 -1.98 -6.55
C SER A 32 25.01 -1.64 -5.21
N GLY A 33 25.48 -2.66 -4.50
CA GLY A 33 26.10 -2.52 -3.18
C GLY A 33 25.12 -2.45 -2.00
N TYR A 34 23.80 -2.54 -2.25
CA TYR A 34 22.78 -2.59 -1.21
C TYR A 34 22.20 -4.01 -1.08
N VAL A 35 21.97 -4.45 0.14
CA VAL A 35 21.36 -5.75 0.49
C VAL A 35 20.04 -5.48 1.22
N ARG A 36 18.98 -6.20 0.83
CA ARG A 36 17.69 -6.08 1.51
C ARG A 36 17.81 -6.41 3.00
N VAL A 37 17.19 -5.57 3.82
CA VAL A 37 17.08 -5.83 5.26
C VAL A 37 16.06 -6.92 5.54
N GLU A 38 16.22 -7.60 6.68
CA GLU A 38 15.15 -8.42 7.24
C GLU A 38 13.94 -7.54 7.56
N SER A 39 12.76 -8.13 7.55
CA SER A 39 11.50 -7.44 7.82
C SER A 39 10.62 -8.23 8.78
N ASP A 40 9.83 -7.51 9.56
CA ASP A 40 8.71 -8.11 10.29
C ASP A 40 7.61 -8.60 9.31
N GLU A 41 6.56 -9.19 9.85
CA GLU A 41 5.48 -9.77 9.05
C GLU A 41 4.77 -8.71 8.18
N TYR A 42 4.54 -7.50 8.72
CA TYR A 42 3.94 -6.41 7.95
C TYR A 42 4.89 -5.92 6.84
N GLY A 43 6.17 -5.77 7.13
CA GLY A 43 7.16 -5.43 6.11
C GLY A 43 7.26 -6.52 5.03
N THR A 44 7.16 -7.79 5.41
CA THR A 44 7.11 -8.92 4.47
C THR A 44 5.86 -8.86 3.59
N TYR A 45 4.70 -8.53 4.14
CA TYR A 45 3.47 -8.31 3.39
C TYR A 45 3.65 -7.19 2.34
N LEU A 46 4.16 -6.03 2.75
CA LEU A 46 4.39 -4.89 1.84
C LEU A 46 5.37 -5.22 0.72
N ARG A 47 6.47 -5.89 1.04
CA ARG A 47 7.47 -6.34 0.06
C ARG A 47 6.89 -7.34 -0.96
N ASN A 48 5.88 -8.10 -0.56
CA ASN A 48 5.19 -9.07 -1.40
C ASN A 48 3.95 -8.54 -2.12
N LEU A 49 3.64 -7.24 -2.02
CA LEU A 49 2.53 -6.64 -2.77
C LEU A 49 2.66 -6.98 -4.25
N PRO A 50 1.59 -7.50 -4.86
CA PRO A 50 1.58 -7.80 -6.29
C PRO A 50 1.64 -6.51 -7.11
N LEU A 51 2.35 -6.56 -8.22
CA LEU A 51 2.44 -5.46 -9.18
C LEU A 51 1.77 -5.83 -10.49
N LYS A 52 1.08 -4.88 -11.09
CA LYS A 52 0.57 -4.98 -12.47
C LYS A 52 1.74 -5.13 -13.45
N GLN A 53 1.45 -5.49 -14.70
CA GLN A 53 2.47 -5.58 -15.75
C GLN A 53 3.29 -4.28 -15.85
N ALA A 54 4.57 -4.43 -16.23
CA ALA A 54 5.42 -3.27 -16.47
C ALA A 54 4.81 -2.32 -17.51
N GLY A 55 4.87 -1.02 -17.25
CA GLY A 55 4.28 -0.01 -18.14
C GLY A 55 2.77 0.18 -17.99
N THR A 56 2.10 -0.56 -17.08
CA THR A 56 0.69 -0.29 -16.77
C THR A 56 0.57 1.13 -16.20
N PRO A 57 -0.25 2.01 -16.81
CA PRO A 57 -0.43 3.36 -16.33
C PRO A 57 -1.23 3.40 -15.03
N VAL A 58 -0.93 4.37 -14.17
CA VAL A 58 -1.77 4.69 -13.01
C VAL A 58 -3.11 5.20 -13.51
N LYS A 59 -4.19 4.62 -13.00
CA LYS A 59 -5.58 5.03 -13.28
C LYS A 59 -6.22 5.66 -12.06
N LEU A 60 -7.13 6.59 -12.32
CA LEU A 60 -8.02 7.18 -11.33
C LEU A 60 -9.19 6.23 -11.02
N HIS A 61 -9.90 6.48 -9.93
CA HIS A 61 -11.08 5.72 -9.50
C HIS A 61 -12.17 5.57 -10.59
N ASN A 62 -12.26 6.52 -11.51
CA ASN A 62 -13.22 6.52 -12.62
C ASN A 62 -12.70 5.84 -13.90
N GLY A 63 -11.52 5.20 -13.84
CA GLY A 63 -10.88 4.52 -14.96
C GLY A 63 -10.05 5.41 -15.90
N ALA A 64 -10.09 6.73 -15.73
CA ALA A 64 -9.26 7.64 -16.50
C ALA A 64 -7.78 7.46 -16.17
N VAL A 65 -6.90 7.64 -17.15
CA VAL A 65 -5.45 7.61 -16.93
C VAL A 65 -5.02 8.89 -16.21
N LYS A 66 -4.21 8.76 -15.15
CA LYS A 66 -3.61 9.91 -14.47
C LYS A 66 -2.77 10.72 -15.44
N GLY A 67 -2.89 12.04 -15.43
CA GLY A 67 -2.14 12.91 -16.36
C GLY A 67 -0.62 12.85 -16.15
N TYR A 68 -0.16 12.79 -14.91
CA TYR A 68 1.27 12.73 -14.56
C TYR A 68 1.70 11.28 -14.28
N GLN A 69 2.29 10.62 -15.28
CA GLN A 69 2.73 9.22 -15.21
C GLN A 69 4.22 9.07 -14.84
N GLU A 70 5.05 10.07 -15.09
CA GLU A 70 6.51 10.01 -14.87
C GLU A 70 6.87 9.74 -13.41
N GLY A 71 6.02 10.16 -12.47
CA GLY A 71 6.16 9.91 -11.04
C GLY A 71 5.92 8.48 -10.61
N ALA A 72 5.39 7.62 -11.49
CA ALA A 72 5.03 6.23 -11.17
C ALA A 72 6.01 5.24 -11.82
N TYR A 73 6.61 4.38 -11.00
CA TYR A 73 7.48 3.30 -11.47
C TYR A 73 6.74 1.99 -11.70
N ALA A 74 5.86 1.63 -10.79
CA ALA A 74 5.08 0.39 -10.87
C ALA A 74 3.76 0.53 -10.12
N VAL A 75 2.70 -0.01 -10.68
CA VAL A 75 1.35 0.02 -10.10
C VAL A 75 1.13 -1.24 -9.27
N VAL A 76 0.67 -1.07 -8.03
CA VAL A 76 0.26 -2.18 -7.16
C VAL A 76 -1.04 -2.78 -7.71
N ASP A 77 -1.08 -4.11 -7.82
CA ASP A 77 -2.26 -4.83 -8.29
C ASP A 77 -3.26 -5.00 -7.13
N MET A 78 -3.93 -3.91 -6.83
CA MET A 78 -4.97 -3.80 -5.79
C MET A 78 -6.11 -2.93 -6.32
N GLU A 79 -7.32 -3.41 -6.18
CA GLU A 79 -8.54 -2.69 -6.56
C GLU A 79 -8.76 -1.49 -5.60
N ILE A 80 -9.12 -0.33 -6.14
CA ILE A 80 -9.34 0.91 -5.38
C ILE A 80 -10.82 1.32 -5.30
N GLY A 81 -11.71 0.60 -5.99
CA GLY A 81 -13.12 0.97 -6.12
C GLY A 81 -13.35 2.04 -7.18
N THR A 82 -14.62 2.45 -7.30
CA THR A 82 -15.09 3.39 -8.33
C THR A 82 -15.42 4.78 -7.76
N ARG A 83 -15.23 4.98 -6.46
CA ARG A 83 -15.51 6.23 -5.75
C ARG A 83 -14.22 7.00 -5.50
N ASP A 84 -14.29 8.32 -5.48
CA ASP A 84 -13.15 9.18 -5.12
C ASP A 84 -12.93 9.16 -3.59
N LEU A 85 -12.48 8.02 -3.06
CA LEU A 85 -12.28 7.81 -1.62
C LEU A 85 -10.83 7.43 -1.28
N GLN A 86 -10.29 6.36 -1.86
CA GLN A 86 -8.97 5.86 -1.51
C GLN A 86 -7.85 6.79 -2.01
N GLN A 87 -7.62 7.89 -1.30
CA GLN A 87 -6.58 8.87 -1.59
C GLN A 87 -5.27 8.54 -0.84
N CYS A 88 -4.39 9.50 -0.58
CA CYS A 88 -3.04 9.26 -0.05
C CYS A 88 -3.02 8.56 1.32
N ALA A 89 -3.68 9.13 2.34
CA ALA A 89 -3.75 8.53 3.68
C ALA A 89 -4.54 7.21 3.67
N ASP A 90 -5.57 7.16 2.81
CA ASP A 90 -6.46 6.01 2.71
C ASP A 90 -5.74 4.79 2.17
N ALA A 91 -4.82 4.98 1.22
CA ALA A 91 -3.95 3.92 0.72
C ALA A 91 -3.06 3.34 1.83
N VAL A 92 -2.50 4.20 2.69
CA VAL A 92 -1.69 3.77 3.84
C VAL A 92 -2.53 2.97 4.84
N MET A 93 -3.70 3.51 5.21
CA MET A 93 -4.66 2.82 6.09
C MET A 93 -5.14 1.50 5.47
N ARG A 94 -5.42 1.49 4.16
CA ARG A 94 -5.83 0.28 3.44
C ARG A 94 -4.76 -0.82 3.52
N LEU A 95 -3.51 -0.52 3.23
CA LEU A 95 -2.43 -1.52 3.25
C LEU A 95 -2.24 -2.12 4.64
N ARG A 96 -2.32 -1.30 5.70
CA ARG A 96 -2.27 -1.78 7.09
C ARG A 96 -3.46 -2.66 7.43
N ALA A 97 -4.67 -2.23 7.09
CA ALA A 97 -5.90 -2.95 7.37
C ALA A 97 -6.00 -4.28 6.61
N GLU A 98 -5.59 -4.33 5.33
CA GLU A 98 -5.53 -5.58 4.55
C GLU A 98 -4.60 -6.61 5.19
N TYR A 99 -3.40 -6.19 5.60
CA TYR A 99 -2.47 -7.07 6.31
C TYR A 99 -3.12 -7.64 7.57
N LEU A 100 -3.71 -6.79 8.40
CA LEU A 100 -4.35 -7.20 9.66
C LEU A 100 -5.55 -8.12 9.40
N TRP A 101 -6.37 -7.80 8.40
CA TRP A 101 -7.56 -8.57 8.04
C TRP A 101 -7.20 -9.97 7.54
N HIS A 102 -6.22 -10.09 6.64
CA HIS A 102 -5.74 -11.38 6.12
C HIS A 102 -5.16 -12.28 7.22
N ASN A 103 -4.55 -11.68 8.24
CA ASN A 103 -4.02 -12.41 9.40
C ASN A 103 -5.04 -12.59 10.52
N LYS A 104 -6.31 -12.19 10.31
CA LYS A 104 -7.39 -12.27 11.31
C LYS A 104 -7.10 -11.50 12.61
N LEU A 105 -6.25 -10.49 12.54
CA LEU A 105 -5.91 -9.59 13.65
C LEU A 105 -6.96 -8.45 13.75
N TYR A 106 -8.22 -8.82 13.74
CA TYR A 106 -9.36 -7.91 13.61
C TYR A 106 -9.43 -6.86 14.71
N GLU A 107 -9.04 -7.21 15.94
CA GLU A 107 -9.00 -6.31 17.10
C GLU A 107 -7.99 -5.16 16.92
N GLN A 108 -7.00 -5.32 16.06
CA GLN A 108 -6.00 -4.30 15.76
C GLN A 108 -6.43 -3.35 14.64
N ILE A 109 -7.55 -3.66 13.95
CA ILE A 109 -8.04 -2.81 12.86
C ILE A 109 -8.90 -1.70 13.44
N HIS A 110 -8.36 -0.50 13.52
CA HIS A 110 -9.08 0.70 13.89
C HIS A 110 -8.42 1.93 13.27
N PHE A 111 -9.20 2.98 13.07
CA PHE A 111 -8.72 4.29 12.62
C PHE A 111 -9.56 5.39 13.25
N ASN A 112 -8.92 6.50 13.61
CA ASN A 112 -9.62 7.65 14.14
C ASN A 112 -10.12 8.56 13.01
N PHE A 113 -11.38 8.93 13.07
CA PHE A 113 -11.95 9.98 12.23
C PHE A 113 -11.34 11.35 12.60
N THR A 114 -11.45 12.31 11.71
CA THR A 114 -10.98 13.68 11.98
C THR A 114 -11.66 14.30 13.21
N SER A 115 -12.89 13.87 13.53
CA SER A 115 -13.61 14.23 14.75
C SER A 115 -13.01 13.66 16.06
N GLY A 116 -12.06 12.73 15.96
CA GLY A 116 -11.51 11.96 17.09
C GLY A 116 -12.28 10.68 17.42
N PHE A 117 -13.37 10.38 16.71
CA PHE A 117 -14.11 9.13 16.92
C PHE A 117 -13.29 7.93 16.44
N ARG A 118 -13.13 6.93 17.32
CA ARG A 118 -12.44 5.68 16.99
C ARG A 118 -13.41 4.71 16.31
N ALA A 119 -13.11 4.36 15.07
CA ALA A 119 -13.85 3.38 14.28
C ALA A 119 -13.18 2.01 14.39
N ASP A 120 -13.71 1.12 15.25
CA ASP A 120 -13.20 -0.24 15.44
C ASP A 120 -13.85 -1.21 14.44
N TYR A 121 -13.04 -1.98 13.70
CA TYR A 121 -13.53 -2.95 12.73
C TYR A 121 -14.35 -4.07 13.37
N VAL A 122 -13.92 -4.60 14.53
CA VAL A 122 -14.67 -5.66 15.22
C VAL A 122 -16.10 -5.22 15.49
N LYS A 123 -16.30 -4.00 15.97
CA LYS A 123 -17.63 -3.47 16.22
C LYS A 123 -18.46 -3.35 14.94
N TRP A 124 -17.82 -2.95 13.83
CA TRP A 124 -18.46 -2.93 12.52
C TRP A 124 -18.83 -4.35 12.05
N ALA A 125 -17.91 -5.32 12.15
CA ALA A 125 -18.15 -6.71 11.78
C ALA A 125 -19.25 -7.37 12.63
N GLN A 126 -19.38 -7.00 13.91
CA GLN A 126 -20.49 -7.39 14.79
C GLN A 126 -21.84 -6.78 14.39
N GLY A 127 -21.91 -6.08 13.26
CA GLY A 127 -23.16 -5.53 12.69
C GLY A 127 -23.52 -4.13 13.21
N TYR A 128 -22.62 -3.44 13.90
CA TYR A 128 -22.82 -2.03 14.18
C TYR A 128 -22.46 -1.20 12.95
N ARG A 129 -23.06 -0.02 12.87
CA ARG A 129 -22.82 0.96 11.81
C ARG A 129 -22.56 2.33 12.45
N ILE A 130 -21.89 3.20 11.72
CA ILE A 130 -21.53 4.54 12.19
C ILE A 130 -22.51 5.56 11.60
N ARG A 131 -23.09 6.39 12.47
CA ARG A 131 -23.88 7.55 12.08
C ARG A 131 -23.06 8.80 12.37
N VAL A 132 -22.91 9.64 11.34
CA VAL A 132 -22.20 10.92 11.45
C VAL A 132 -23.20 12.05 11.26
N LYS A 133 -23.25 12.97 12.23
CA LYS A 133 -24.04 14.20 12.18
C LYS A 133 -23.15 15.36 12.61
N GLY A 134 -22.46 15.98 11.65
CA GLY A 134 -21.42 16.96 11.96
C GLY A 134 -20.28 16.28 12.75
N ASN A 135 -19.95 16.81 13.92
CA ASN A 135 -18.93 16.23 14.82
C ASN A 135 -19.49 15.17 15.77
N ASP A 136 -20.81 14.99 15.81
CA ASP A 136 -21.43 13.93 16.62
C ASP A 136 -21.40 12.61 15.83
N VAL A 137 -20.64 11.65 16.35
CA VAL A 137 -20.43 10.35 15.70
C VAL A 137 -20.80 9.25 16.69
N THR A 138 -21.72 8.38 16.29
CA THR A 138 -22.27 7.32 17.16
C THR A 138 -22.39 5.99 16.46
N TRP A 139 -22.28 4.92 17.25
CA TRP A 139 -22.59 3.56 16.80
C TRP A 139 -24.08 3.26 16.96
N TYR A 140 -24.64 2.49 16.01
CA TYR A 140 -25.97 1.88 16.13
C TYR A 140 -25.97 0.48 15.55
N LYS A 141 -26.82 -0.42 16.07
CA LYS A 141 -26.98 -1.74 15.48
C LYS A 141 -27.74 -1.60 14.17
N GLY A 142 -27.18 -2.06 13.06
CA GLY A 142 -27.75 -1.81 11.73
C GLY A 142 -27.61 -2.98 10.75
N ALA A 143 -26.98 -4.10 11.17
CA ALA A 143 -26.80 -5.30 10.34
C ALA A 143 -26.56 -6.53 11.22
N GLU A 144 -26.57 -7.71 10.61
CA GLU A 144 -26.09 -8.94 11.21
C GLU A 144 -24.55 -8.96 11.30
N GLU A 145 -24.03 -9.89 12.11
CA GLU A 145 -22.59 -10.10 12.22
C GLU A 145 -22.03 -10.70 10.92
N ASP A 146 -20.95 -10.08 10.41
CA ASP A 146 -20.27 -10.53 9.20
C ASP A 146 -18.81 -10.03 9.19
N TYR A 147 -17.84 -10.98 9.19
CA TYR A 147 -16.41 -10.75 9.07
C TYR A 147 -15.89 -10.92 7.64
N GLY A 148 -16.78 -11.07 6.65
CA GLY A 148 -16.45 -11.25 5.25
C GLY A 148 -15.75 -10.02 4.63
N TYR A 149 -15.06 -10.26 3.52
CA TYR A 149 -14.27 -9.24 2.84
C TYR A 149 -15.11 -8.04 2.36
N ASP A 150 -16.32 -8.28 1.87
CA ASP A 150 -17.22 -7.20 1.43
C ASP A 150 -17.62 -6.28 2.59
N THR A 151 -17.82 -6.84 3.79
CA THR A 151 -18.10 -6.06 5.00
C THR A 151 -16.88 -5.29 5.46
N PHE A 152 -15.68 -5.87 5.36
CA PHE A 152 -14.43 -5.17 5.58
C PHE A 152 -14.23 -4.01 4.58
N ARG A 153 -14.51 -4.21 3.30
CA ARG A 153 -14.41 -3.13 2.29
C ARG A 153 -15.38 -1.98 2.58
N LYS A 154 -16.62 -2.28 2.97
CA LYS A 154 -17.59 -1.25 3.40
C LYS A 154 -17.13 -0.48 4.64
N TYR A 155 -16.44 -1.15 5.58
CA TYR A 155 -15.80 -0.49 6.71
C TYR A 155 -14.69 0.45 6.23
N MET A 156 -13.82 0.02 5.33
CA MET A 156 -12.77 0.89 4.79
C MET A 156 -13.35 2.12 4.07
N ASP A 157 -14.45 1.98 3.35
CA ASP A 157 -15.12 3.11 2.69
C ASP A 157 -15.58 4.17 3.71
N ILE A 158 -16.11 3.76 4.87
CA ILE A 158 -16.48 4.70 5.95
C ILE A 158 -15.24 5.36 6.56
N VAL A 159 -14.15 4.60 6.76
CA VAL A 159 -12.88 5.17 7.23
C VAL A 159 -12.39 6.24 6.25
N PHE A 160 -12.34 5.96 4.96
CA PHE A 160 -11.89 6.89 3.92
C PHE A 160 -12.72 8.17 3.83
N MET A 161 -14.02 8.10 4.17
CA MET A 161 -14.89 9.28 4.16
C MET A 161 -14.62 10.24 5.33
N TYR A 162 -14.10 9.76 6.46
CA TYR A 162 -14.06 10.57 7.69
C TYR A 162 -12.67 10.61 8.36
N ALA A 163 -11.75 9.73 8.02
CA ALA A 163 -10.35 9.81 8.39
C ALA A 163 -9.53 10.49 7.27
N GLY A 164 -8.28 10.79 7.54
CA GLY A 164 -7.36 11.38 6.56
C GLY A 164 -6.01 11.68 7.20
N THR A 165 -5.15 12.44 6.50
CA THR A 165 -3.81 12.76 7.02
C THR A 165 -3.85 13.47 8.38
N ALA A 166 -4.88 14.31 8.63
CA ALA A 166 -5.03 15.06 9.88
C ALA A 166 -5.26 14.16 11.11
N SER A 167 -6.09 13.12 10.99
CA SER A 167 -6.31 12.14 12.05
C SER A 167 -5.18 11.14 12.12
N LEU A 168 -4.77 10.57 10.97
CA LEU A 168 -3.73 9.55 10.91
C LEU A 168 -2.39 10.04 11.48
N SER A 169 -1.99 11.28 11.18
CA SER A 169 -0.74 11.83 11.72
C SER A 169 -0.73 11.98 13.26
N LYS A 170 -1.88 12.06 13.90
CA LYS A 170 -2.01 12.10 15.36
C LYS A 170 -2.02 10.70 15.98
N GLU A 171 -2.50 9.71 15.23
CA GLU A 171 -2.60 8.32 15.66
C GLU A 171 -1.24 7.61 15.59
N LEU A 172 -0.42 7.95 14.61
CA LEU A 172 0.89 7.37 14.38
C LEU A 172 1.95 7.90 15.36
N ILE A 173 2.89 7.04 15.78
CA ILE A 173 4.04 7.41 16.60
C ILE A 173 5.20 7.91 15.73
N SER A 174 5.95 8.91 16.22
CA SER A 174 7.13 9.45 15.52
C SER A 174 8.28 8.45 15.56
N VAL A 175 9.04 8.37 14.47
CA VAL A 175 10.18 7.46 14.29
C VAL A 175 11.44 8.25 13.97
N ASP A 176 12.53 7.96 14.70
CA ASP A 176 13.86 8.42 14.29
C ASP A 176 14.29 7.68 13.03
N VAL A 177 14.81 8.39 12.05
CA VAL A 177 15.25 7.84 10.75
C VAL A 177 16.28 6.70 10.90
N ARG A 178 17.08 6.73 11.96
CA ARG A 178 18.02 5.65 12.29
C ARG A 178 17.31 4.31 12.51
N ASN A 179 16.11 4.36 13.08
CA ASN A 179 15.25 3.23 13.40
C ASN A 179 14.19 2.95 12.31
N MET A 180 14.33 3.60 11.13
CA MET A 180 13.41 3.40 10.00
C MET A 180 13.35 1.93 9.60
N LYS A 181 12.14 1.45 9.31
CA LYS A 181 11.88 0.10 8.77
C LYS A 181 10.78 0.13 7.70
N ILE A 182 10.57 -1.00 7.04
CA ILE A 182 9.46 -1.19 6.10
C ILE A 182 8.14 -1.02 6.86
N GLY A 183 7.19 -0.33 6.25
CA GLY A 183 5.92 0.05 6.88
C GLY A 183 5.91 1.41 7.55
N ASP A 184 7.06 2.09 7.67
CA ASP A 184 7.11 3.48 8.12
C ASP A 184 6.49 4.42 7.07
N ILE A 185 5.95 5.53 7.55
CA ILE A 185 5.10 6.42 6.78
C ILE A 185 5.69 7.82 6.83
N PHE A 186 6.00 8.38 5.67
CA PHE A 186 6.18 9.82 5.53
C PHE A 186 4.81 10.48 5.56
N ILE A 187 4.56 11.39 6.51
CA ILE A 187 3.24 12.00 6.68
C ILE A 187 3.30 13.45 7.13
N ILE A 188 2.53 14.29 6.43
CA ILE A 188 2.17 15.64 6.86
C ILE A 188 0.66 15.66 7.07
N GLY A 189 0.22 15.91 8.31
CA GLY A 189 -1.19 15.99 8.65
C GLY A 189 -1.79 17.34 8.30
N GLY A 190 -3.03 17.38 7.83
CA GLY A 190 -3.79 18.61 7.60
C GLY A 190 -4.13 18.87 6.13
N HIS A 191 -4.33 20.15 5.79
CA HIS A 191 -4.63 20.65 4.44
C HIS A 191 -3.68 21.82 4.10
N PRO A 192 -2.77 21.67 3.11
CA PRO A 192 -2.52 20.44 2.36
C PRO A 192 -1.79 19.40 3.23
N GLY A 193 -2.14 18.13 3.08
CA GLY A 193 -1.51 17.00 3.74
C GLY A 193 -1.19 15.89 2.74
N HIS A 194 -0.25 15.02 3.07
CA HIS A 194 0.08 13.84 2.25
C HIS A 194 0.65 12.72 3.09
N ALA A 195 0.53 11.49 2.60
CA ALA A 195 1.08 10.29 3.24
C ALA A 195 1.59 9.31 2.19
N MET A 196 2.76 8.72 2.47
CA MET A 196 3.42 7.71 1.65
C MET A 196 4.01 6.64 2.56
N VAL A 197 4.05 5.39 2.12
CA VAL A 197 4.54 4.26 2.92
C VAL A 197 5.80 3.64 2.33
N VAL A 198 6.77 3.30 3.20
CA VAL A 198 7.96 2.54 2.82
C VAL A 198 7.57 1.08 2.59
N VAL A 199 7.68 0.59 1.36
CA VAL A 199 7.24 -0.77 0.98
C VAL A 199 8.38 -1.77 0.83
N ASP A 200 9.64 -1.29 0.71
CA ASP A 200 10.84 -2.13 0.77
C ASP A 200 12.05 -1.31 1.23
N MET A 201 13.06 -1.98 1.77
CA MET A 201 14.28 -1.34 2.24
C MET A 201 15.50 -2.26 2.06
N ALA A 202 16.64 -1.64 1.71
CA ALA A 202 17.94 -2.25 1.64
C ALA A 202 18.99 -1.35 2.32
N THR A 203 20.12 -1.90 2.71
CA THR A 203 21.23 -1.16 3.32
C THR A 203 22.54 -1.48 2.63
N ASP A 204 23.44 -0.49 2.61
CA ASP A 204 24.83 -0.70 2.22
C ASP A 204 25.71 -1.04 3.44
N LYS A 205 26.99 -1.33 3.19
CA LYS A 205 27.97 -1.65 4.25
C LYS A 205 28.25 -0.50 5.21
N PHE A 206 27.83 0.72 4.91
CA PHE A 206 28.02 1.90 5.75
C PHE A 206 26.75 2.25 6.54
N GLY A 207 25.68 1.48 6.38
CA GLY A 207 24.39 1.70 7.04
C GLY A 207 23.49 2.73 6.36
N ASN A 208 23.87 3.21 5.14
CA ASN A 208 22.93 4.01 4.35
C ASN A 208 21.75 3.14 3.92
N LYS A 209 20.56 3.72 3.95
CA LYS A 209 19.32 3.04 3.59
C LYS A 209 18.92 3.38 2.15
N ALA A 210 18.51 2.38 1.39
CA ALA A 210 17.77 2.55 0.14
C ALA A 210 16.33 2.13 0.40
N ILE A 211 15.37 2.99 0.10
CA ILE A 211 13.94 2.73 0.34
C ILE A 211 13.14 2.79 -0.95
N LEU A 212 12.15 1.89 -1.07
CA LEU A 212 11.04 2.02 -2.03
C LEU A 212 9.84 2.59 -1.29
N VAL A 213 9.16 3.52 -1.93
CA VAL A 213 8.01 4.21 -1.34
C VAL A 213 6.82 4.08 -2.27
N ALA A 214 5.63 3.85 -1.71
CA ALA A 214 4.38 3.80 -2.46
C ALA A 214 3.39 4.84 -1.95
N GLN A 215 2.55 5.31 -2.86
CA GLN A 215 1.48 6.28 -2.59
C GLN A 215 0.23 5.98 -3.42
N SER A 216 -0.90 6.57 -3.02
CA SER A 216 -1.98 7.05 -3.86
C SER A 216 -2.02 8.58 -3.80
N TYR A 217 -2.95 9.23 -4.50
CA TYR A 217 -3.06 10.71 -4.53
C TYR A 217 -4.51 11.14 -4.72
N MET A 218 -4.74 12.44 -4.83
CA MET A 218 -6.03 13.03 -5.18
C MET A 218 -6.09 13.40 -6.68
N PRO A 219 -7.18 13.08 -7.40
CA PRO A 219 -8.29 12.19 -7.02
C PRO A 219 -7.82 10.76 -6.72
N ALA A 220 -8.66 9.95 -6.04
CA ALA A 220 -8.35 8.55 -5.71
C ALA A 220 -7.86 7.79 -6.94
N GLN A 221 -6.74 7.10 -6.82
CA GLN A 221 -6.02 6.48 -7.92
C GLN A 221 -5.29 5.21 -7.47
N ASP A 222 -4.82 4.42 -8.44
CA ASP A 222 -4.02 3.23 -8.17
C ASP A 222 -2.87 3.54 -7.21
N ILE A 223 -2.66 2.65 -6.21
CA ILE A 223 -1.44 2.69 -5.40
C ILE A 223 -0.26 2.35 -6.30
N HIS A 224 0.81 3.13 -6.22
CA HIS A 224 1.98 2.93 -7.05
C HIS A 224 3.28 3.21 -6.31
N VAL A 225 4.33 2.45 -6.64
CA VAL A 225 5.71 2.73 -6.25
C VAL A 225 6.16 3.96 -7.04
N VAL A 226 6.73 4.95 -6.35
CA VAL A 226 7.15 6.20 -6.99
C VAL A 226 8.53 6.09 -7.65
N THR A 227 8.70 6.80 -8.76
CA THR A 227 9.98 6.92 -9.48
C THR A 227 10.90 7.90 -8.76
N ASN A 228 12.19 7.60 -8.65
CA ASN A 228 13.17 8.61 -8.25
C ASN A 228 13.62 9.41 -9.48
N LEU A 229 13.03 10.60 -9.67
CA LEU A 229 13.35 11.49 -10.79
C LEU A 229 14.63 12.29 -10.57
N ILE A 230 15.09 12.43 -9.31
CA ILE A 230 16.28 13.21 -8.95
C ILE A 230 17.54 12.39 -9.18
N ASN A 231 17.54 11.13 -8.74
CA ASN A 231 18.67 10.23 -8.91
C ASN A 231 18.27 9.00 -9.74
N LYS A 232 18.39 9.13 -11.05
CA LYS A 232 18.02 8.10 -12.01
C LYS A 232 18.88 6.83 -11.92
N SER A 233 20.11 6.93 -11.38
CA SER A 233 21.04 5.79 -11.29
C SER A 233 20.60 4.74 -10.26
N VAL A 234 19.80 5.14 -9.27
CA VAL A 234 19.28 4.24 -8.23
C VAL A 234 17.74 4.11 -8.29
N SER A 235 17.10 4.82 -9.23
CA SER A 235 15.63 4.79 -9.37
C SER A 235 15.11 3.37 -9.52
N PRO A 236 13.99 3.01 -8.85
CA PRO A 236 13.09 3.86 -8.07
C PRO A 236 13.46 4.02 -6.59
N TRP A 237 14.63 3.57 -6.17
CA TRP A 237 15.07 3.65 -4.79
C TRP A 237 15.51 5.07 -4.41
N TYR A 238 15.27 5.44 -3.14
CA TYR A 238 15.71 6.70 -2.54
C TYR A 238 16.75 6.41 -1.47
N ILE A 239 17.89 7.09 -1.54
CA ILE A 239 18.99 6.89 -0.58
C ILE A 239 18.83 7.84 0.60
N ILE A 240 18.80 7.25 1.79
CA ILE A 240 18.72 7.95 3.08
C ILE A 240 19.98 7.65 3.86
N ASN A 241 20.68 8.69 4.28
CA ASN A 241 21.88 8.60 5.11
C ASN A 241 21.80 9.57 6.29
N SER A 242 22.85 9.61 7.13
CA SER A 242 22.90 10.45 8.33
C SER A 242 22.84 11.96 8.05
N GLN A 243 23.10 12.39 6.83
CA GLN A 243 23.07 13.80 6.41
C GLN A 243 21.74 14.21 5.76
N THR A 244 20.88 13.22 5.46
CA THR A 244 19.58 13.48 4.82
C THR A 244 18.70 14.29 5.76
N LYS A 245 18.29 15.48 5.33
CA LYS A 245 17.37 16.36 6.08
C LYS A 245 15.96 16.31 5.53
N SER A 246 15.81 15.91 4.26
CA SER A 246 14.54 15.89 3.55
C SER A 246 14.62 14.99 2.34
N VAL A 247 13.46 14.57 1.85
CA VAL A 247 13.31 13.75 0.65
C VAL A 247 12.27 14.40 -0.26
N SER A 248 12.64 14.61 -1.53
CA SER A 248 11.72 15.06 -2.57
C SER A 248 11.26 13.87 -3.38
N PHE A 249 9.97 13.57 -3.32
CA PHE A 249 9.28 12.62 -4.19
C PHE A 249 8.66 13.36 -5.39
N PRO A 250 8.18 12.68 -6.43
CA PRO A 250 7.68 13.34 -7.64
C PRO A 250 6.60 14.39 -7.42
N GLU A 251 5.74 14.20 -6.44
CA GLU A 251 4.57 15.05 -6.20
C GLU A 251 4.56 15.67 -4.81
N TYR A 252 5.53 15.33 -3.93
CA TYR A 252 5.55 15.82 -2.57
C TYR A 252 6.95 15.84 -1.95
N TYR A 253 7.14 16.73 -0.97
CA TYR A 253 8.39 16.92 -0.22
C TYR A 253 8.16 16.66 1.26
N PHE A 254 9.05 15.90 1.90
CA PHE A 254 9.01 15.64 3.33
C PHE A 254 10.34 15.97 4.00
N LYS A 255 10.28 16.53 5.20
CA LYS A 255 11.42 16.52 6.11
C LYS A 255 11.63 15.12 6.67
N ILE A 256 12.86 14.80 7.04
CA ILE A 256 13.19 13.45 7.53
C ILE A 256 12.59 13.14 8.92
N ASP A 257 12.22 14.16 9.69
CA ASP A 257 11.53 14.04 10.98
C ASP A 257 10.01 13.84 10.86
N GLN A 258 9.47 13.83 9.65
CA GLN A 258 8.07 13.58 9.35
C GLN A 258 7.78 12.09 9.08
N ILE A 259 8.59 11.21 9.70
CA ILE A 259 8.41 9.76 9.61
C ILE A 259 7.67 9.28 10.85
N LYS A 260 6.64 8.49 10.62
CA LYS A 260 5.80 7.91 11.67
C LYS A 260 5.51 6.43 11.40
N ARG A 261 4.93 5.74 12.39
CA ARG A 261 4.64 4.30 12.35
C ARG A 261 3.33 3.99 13.05
N PHE A 262 2.61 2.98 12.56
CA PHE A 262 1.56 2.33 13.35
C PHE A 262 2.16 1.65 14.58
N GLU A 263 1.42 1.68 15.70
CA GLU A 263 1.74 0.89 16.90
C GLU A 263 1.62 -0.62 16.65
#